data_4dc2780f5f58f467f947e93872f167f1
#
_entry.id   4dc2780f5f58f467f947e93872f167f1
#
_cell.length_a   1.000
_cell.length_b   1.000
_cell.length_c   1.000
_cell.angle_alpha   90.00
_cell.angle_beta   90.00
_cell.angle_gamma   90.00
#
_symmetry.space_group_name_H-M   'P 1'
#
loop_
_entity.id
_entity.type
_entity.pdbx_description
1 polymer ?
#
loop_
_entity_poly.entity_id
_entity_poly.type
_entity_poly.pdbx_seq_one_letter_code
_entity_poly.pdbx_strand_id
1 'polypeptide(L)'
;MEPAQQLDYAAVRAAAARIAGGIRPVTVAPAADGVWYALEYLQYTGTFKARGARNFLAAHHEAGALPAAGVTIASGGNAGLACAWSARALSVPATVFLPANAPRVKVERLRGYGAEVRLVGDRYAEALAACEEFAAESGALSSHAYDHPLIAAGAGTLLDEIRAALPGLDTVVVAVGGGGLFAGVATAAREHGVHVVAVEPENSRALNAALAAGRVVDVAVDSVAGDSLGATRVSADALAAAQQKNVTSVLVSDVEITAARRALWEEHRIVVEAGAATASAALRGAPQPLGERVAVILCGANTDPGDLVTPAA
;
A
#
# COMPACT_ATOMS: atom_id res chain seq x y z
N MET A 1 -15.16 -18.57 14.94
CA MET A 1 -14.31 -17.39 15.17
C MET A 1 -12.89 -17.87 14.86
N GLU A 2 -12.38 -17.55 13.66
CA GLU A 2 -10.99 -17.86 13.33
C GLU A 2 -10.07 -17.15 14.34
N PRO A 3 -8.98 -17.79 14.82
CA PRO A 3 -8.01 -17.09 15.64
C PRO A 3 -7.48 -15.91 14.83
N ALA A 4 -7.46 -14.72 15.43
CA ALA A 4 -6.89 -13.54 14.82
C ALA A 4 -5.47 -13.91 14.37
N GLN A 5 -5.25 -13.98 13.07
CA GLN A 5 -3.97 -14.35 12.48
C GLN A 5 -3.02 -13.19 12.75
N GLN A 6 -2.08 -13.36 13.65
CA GLN A 6 -1.09 -12.33 13.98
C GLN A 6 -0.15 -12.14 12.81
N LEU A 7 0.18 -10.89 12.48
CA LEU A 7 1.18 -10.56 11.47
C LEU A 7 2.58 -10.90 12.02
N ASP A 8 3.18 -11.95 11.47
CA ASP A 8 4.56 -12.37 11.76
C ASP A 8 5.29 -12.78 10.46
N TYR A 9 6.56 -13.08 10.55
CA TYR A 9 7.34 -13.48 9.37
C TYR A 9 6.90 -14.84 8.80
N ALA A 10 6.36 -15.74 9.60
CA ALA A 10 5.79 -16.99 9.09
C ALA A 10 4.58 -16.72 8.19
N ALA A 11 3.73 -15.76 8.57
CA ALA A 11 2.61 -15.31 7.74
C ALA A 11 3.10 -14.67 6.41
N VAL A 12 4.19 -13.88 6.43
CA VAL A 12 4.80 -13.33 5.20
C VAL A 12 5.32 -14.44 4.29
N ARG A 13 6.02 -15.44 4.83
CA ARG A 13 6.50 -16.60 4.05
C ARG A 13 5.36 -17.43 3.46
N ALA A 14 4.31 -17.66 4.23
CA ALA A 14 3.11 -18.35 3.75
C ALA A 14 2.43 -17.55 2.62
N ALA A 15 2.37 -16.22 2.75
CA ALA A 15 1.87 -15.34 1.71
C ALA A 15 2.74 -15.43 0.44
N ALA A 16 4.07 -15.41 0.56
CA ALA A 16 4.99 -15.53 -0.57
C ALA A 16 4.76 -16.83 -1.36
N ALA A 17 4.61 -17.96 -0.67
CA ALA A 17 4.30 -19.25 -1.29
C ALA A 17 2.94 -19.22 -2.00
N ARG A 18 1.92 -18.61 -1.36
CA ARG A 18 0.55 -18.55 -1.87
C ARG A 18 0.38 -17.69 -3.12
N ILE A 19 1.08 -16.54 -3.17
CA ILE A 19 0.97 -15.62 -4.32
C ILE A 19 2.00 -15.86 -5.41
N ALA A 20 2.89 -16.84 -5.24
CA ALA A 20 3.90 -17.19 -6.24
C ALA A 20 3.27 -17.50 -7.61
N GLY A 21 3.83 -16.91 -8.68
CA GLY A 21 3.29 -17.02 -10.03
C GLY A 21 1.99 -16.23 -10.28
N GLY A 22 1.34 -15.71 -9.23
CA GLY A 22 0.12 -14.89 -9.31
C GLY A 22 0.38 -13.38 -9.28
N ILE A 23 1.61 -12.97 -9.03
CA ILE A 23 2.08 -11.57 -9.04
C ILE A 23 3.35 -11.45 -9.89
N ARG A 24 3.73 -10.23 -10.21
CA ARG A 24 5.01 -9.92 -10.87
C ARG A 24 6.12 -9.84 -9.82
N PRO A 25 7.30 -10.43 -10.05
CA PRO A 25 8.46 -10.15 -9.23
C PRO A 25 8.81 -8.66 -9.26
N VAL A 26 9.32 -8.13 -8.14
CA VAL A 26 9.76 -6.73 -8.11
C VAL A 26 10.99 -6.52 -9.01
N THR A 27 11.02 -5.41 -9.73
CA THR A 27 12.22 -4.94 -10.42
C THR A 27 12.96 -3.98 -9.51
N VAL A 28 14.25 -4.22 -9.27
CA VAL A 28 15.13 -3.33 -8.51
C VAL A 28 16.14 -2.71 -9.48
N ALA A 29 16.17 -1.38 -9.55
CA ALA A 29 17.02 -0.62 -10.46
C ALA A 29 17.93 0.35 -9.68
N PRO A 30 19.22 0.54 -10.07
CA PRO A 30 20.08 1.53 -9.45
C PRO A 30 19.52 2.95 -9.68
N ALA A 31 19.61 3.80 -8.66
CA ALA A 31 19.16 5.18 -8.69
C ALA A 31 20.30 6.18 -8.48
N ALA A 32 21.16 5.94 -7.47
CA ALA A 32 22.35 6.71 -7.16
C ALA A 32 23.35 5.80 -6.44
N ASP A 33 24.53 6.33 -6.06
CA ASP A 33 25.48 5.58 -5.25
C ASP A 33 24.84 5.11 -3.95
N GLY A 34 24.85 3.79 -3.73
CA GLY A 34 24.25 3.18 -2.55
C GLY A 34 22.72 3.17 -2.51
N VAL A 35 22.03 3.66 -3.55
CA VAL A 35 20.55 3.77 -3.58
C VAL A 35 19.97 3.05 -4.78
N TRP A 36 18.91 2.28 -4.54
CA TRP A 36 18.13 1.55 -5.55
C TRP A 36 16.65 1.86 -5.41
N TYR A 37 15.93 1.87 -6.53
CA TYR A 37 14.47 1.91 -6.55
C TYR A 37 13.89 0.50 -6.70
N ALA A 38 13.01 0.09 -5.79
CA ALA A 38 12.15 -1.06 -5.95
C ALA A 38 10.88 -0.61 -6.69
N LEU A 39 10.79 -0.96 -7.98
CA LEU A 39 9.76 -0.45 -8.92
C LEU A 39 8.46 -1.25 -8.77
N GLU A 40 7.86 -1.22 -7.59
CA GLU A 40 6.66 -1.99 -7.27
C GLU A 40 5.41 -1.43 -7.95
N TYR A 41 5.43 -0.22 -8.47
CA TYR A 41 4.38 0.30 -9.33
C TYR A 41 4.22 -0.46 -10.67
N LEU A 42 5.21 -1.27 -11.07
CA LEU A 42 5.10 -2.17 -12.22
C LEU A 42 4.25 -3.41 -11.93
N GLN A 43 3.78 -3.57 -10.71
CA GLN A 43 2.91 -4.67 -10.29
C GLN A 43 1.55 -4.58 -10.99
N TYR A 44 0.79 -5.68 -11.01
CA TYR A 44 -0.60 -5.66 -11.47
C TYR A 44 -1.38 -4.54 -10.77
N THR A 45 -2.30 -3.93 -11.51
CA THR A 45 -3.07 -2.74 -11.09
C THR A 45 -2.25 -1.46 -10.87
N GLY A 46 -0.93 -1.46 -11.18
CA GLY A 46 -0.06 -0.30 -11.05
C GLY A 46 0.36 0.01 -9.61
N THR A 47 0.25 -0.95 -8.66
CA THR A 47 0.50 -0.70 -7.24
C THR A 47 0.73 -2.00 -6.45
N PHE A 48 1.50 -1.89 -5.37
CA PHE A 48 1.76 -2.98 -4.40
C PHE A 48 0.50 -3.65 -3.83
N LYS A 49 -0.65 -2.97 -3.89
CA LYS A 49 -1.92 -3.49 -3.34
C LYS A 49 -2.32 -4.84 -3.93
N ALA A 50 -1.86 -5.15 -5.13
CA ALA A 50 -2.09 -6.44 -5.77
C ALA A 50 -1.56 -7.62 -4.92
N ARG A 51 -0.42 -7.47 -4.22
CA ARG A 51 0.15 -8.52 -3.36
C ARG A 51 -0.77 -8.87 -2.21
N GLY A 52 -1.20 -7.85 -1.45
CA GLY A 52 -2.10 -8.04 -0.31
C GLY A 52 -3.46 -8.59 -0.73
N ALA A 53 -4.09 -8.01 -1.76
CA ALA A 53 -5.38 -8.47 -2.27
C ALA A 53 -5.32 -9.91 -2.79
N ARG A 54 -4.22 -10.28 -3.49
CA ARG A 54 -4.02 -11.65 -3.96
C ARG A 54 -3.88 -12.64 -2.81
N ASN A 55 -3.06 -12.30 -1.80
CA ASN A 55 -2.88 -13.16 -0.63
C ASN A 55 -4.18 -13.32 0.16
N PHE A 56 -4.93 -12.23 0.37
CA PHE A 56 -6.19 -12.25 1.10
C PHE A 56 -7.20 -13.20 0.44
N LEU A 57 -7.47 -13.02 -0.85
CA LEU A 57 -8.45 -13.84 -1.55
C LEU A 57 -7.98 -15.28 -1.74
N ALA A 58 -6.71 -15.51 -2.04
CA ALA A 58 -6.17 -16.86 -2.21
C ALA A 58 -6.19 -17.64 -0.90
N ALA A 59 -5.92 -17.02 0.26
CA ALA A 59 -6.02 -17.67 1.56
C ALA A 59 -7.46 -18.14 1.86
N HIS A 60 -8.47 -17.31 1.58
CA HIS A 60 -9.86 -17.69 1.77
C HIS A 60 -10.29 -18.76 0.76
N HIS A 61 -9.78 -18.70 -0.48
CA HIS A 61 -10.03 -19.74 -1.47
C HIS A 61 -9.47 -21.11 -1.03
N GLU A 62 -8.21 -21.16 -0.59
CA GLU A 62 -7.54 -22.36 -0.07
C GLU A 62 -8.27 -22.97 1.12
N ALA A 63 -8.82 -22.10 1.99
CA ALA A 63 -9.62 -22.52 3.13
C ALA A 63 -11.05 -22.95 2.79
N GLY A 64 -11.49 -22.85 1.53
CA GLY A 64 -12.88 -23.08 1.13
C GLY A 64 -13.86 -22.07 1.75
N ALA A 65 -13.38 -20.89 2.14
CA ALA A 65 -14.12 -19.87 2.86
C ALA A 65 -14.56 -18.67 1.99
N LEU A 66 -14.45 -18.81 0.67
CA LEU A 66 -15.00 -17.78 -0.23
C LEU A 66 -16.51 -17.97 -0.38
N PRO A 67 -17.32 -16.96 0.01
CA PRO A 67 -18.77 -17.04 -0.10
C PRO A 67 -19.23 -16.90 -1.56
N ALA A 68 -20.41 -17.42 -1.86
CA ALA A 68 -21.02 -17.27 -3.20
C ALA A 68 -21.26 -15.79 -3.58
N ALA A 69 -21.51 -14.93 -2.59
CA ALA A 69 -21.65 -13.48 -2.77
C ALA A 69 -20.31 -12.81 -3.14
N GLY A 70 -19.19 -13.51 -3.06
CA GLY A 70 -17.87 -13.02 -3.41
C GLY A 70 -17.27 -12.08 -2.37
N VAL A 71 -16.52 -11.08 -2.84
CA VAL A 71 -15.80 -10.10 -2.01
C VAL A 71 -16.37 -8.69 -2.18
N THR A 72 -16.35 -7.90 -1.11
CA THR A 72 -16.75 -6.50 -1.16
C THR A 72 -15.70 -5.59 -0.54
N ILE A 73 -15.62 -4.33 -1.01
CA ILE A 73 -14.74 -3.28 -0.49
C ILE A 73 -15.29 -1.89 -0.80
N ALA A 74 -15.11 -0.95 0.11
CA ALA A 74 -15.36 0.47 -0.12
C ALA A 74 -14.06 1.17 -0.51
N SER A 75 -13.70 1.18 -1.80
CA SER A 75 -12.51 1.89 -2.30
C SER A 75 -12.53 2.06 -3.81
N GLY A 76 -12.48 3.29 -4.28
CA GLY A 76 -12.30 3.62 -5.72
C GLY A 76 -10.86 3.73 -6.17
N GLY A 77 -9.90 3.64 -5.25
CA GLY A 77 -8.47 3.77 -5.51
C GLY A 77 -7.76 2.43 -5.64
N ASN A 78 -6.49 2.45 -5.28
CA ASN A 78 -5.56 1.32 -5.40
C ASN A 78 -6.05 0.01 -4.77
N ALA A 79 -6.72 0.09 -3.61
CA ALA A 79 -7.22 -1.10 -2.91
C ALA A 79 -8.41 -1.74 -3.64
N GLY A 80 -9.36 -0.93 -4.13
CA GLY A 80 -10.50 -1.43 -4.90
C GLY A 80 -10.07 -2.07 -6.22
N LEU A 81 -9.13 -1.45 -6.94
CA LEU A 81 -8.57 -2.01 -8.17
C LEU A 81 -7.87 -3.36 -7.93
N ALA A 82 -7.07 -3.45 -6.86
CA ALA A 82 -6.37 -4.68 -6.52
C ALA A 82 -7.33 -5.78 -6.07
N CYS A 83 -8.37 -5.44 -5.31
CA CYS A 83 -9.43 -6.37 -4.90
C CYS A 83 -10.18 -6.92 -6.13
N ALA A 84 -10.66 -6.04 -7.02
CA ALA A 84 -11.37 -6.43 -8.23
C ALA A 84 -10.50 -7.28 -9.17
N TRP A 85 -9.24 -6.89 -9.37
CA TRP A 85 -8.29 -7.66 -10.16
C TRP A 85 -8.06 -9.06 -9.59
N SER A 86 -7.84 -9.17 -8.28
CA SER A 86 -7.57 -10.45 -7.62
C SER A 86 -8.82 -11.35 -7.63
N ALA A 87 -10.01 -10.79 -7.43
CA ALA A 87 -11.28 -11.50 -7.50
C ALA A 87 -11.50 -12.07 -8.91
N ARG A 88 -11.28 -11.27 -9.96
CA ARG A 88 -11.35 -11.73 -11.35
C ARG A 88 -10.41 -12.90 -11.62
N ALA A 89 -9.18 -12.84 -11.12
CA ALA A 89 -8.17 -13.89 -11.32
C ALA A 89 -8.55 -15.23 -10.65
N LEU A 90 -9.45 -15.21 -9.67
CA LEU A 90 -9.99 -16.39 -8.99
C LEU A 90 -11.43 -16.72 -9.39
N SER A 91 -11.98 -16.00 -10.39
CA SER A 91 -13.40 -16.13 -10.81
C SER A 91 -14.39 -15.91 -9.67
N VAL A 92 -14.07 -15.00 -8.74
CA VAL A 92 -14.89 -14.63 -7.59
C VAL A 92 -15.63 -13.31 -7.90
N PRO A 93 -16.94 -13.19 -7.61
CA PRO A 93 -17.65 -11.92 -7.73
C PRO A 93 -17.02 -10.85 -6.85
N ALA A 94 -16.95 -9.60 -7.36
CA ALA A 94 -16.48 -8.46 -6.59
C ALA A 94 -17.49 -7.33 -6.66
N THR A 95 -17.91 -6.80 -5.49
CA THR A 95 -18.77 -5.62 -5.39
C THR A 95 -17.99 -4.49 -4.74
N VAL A 96 -17.87 -3.36 -5.42
CA VAL A 96 -17.09 -2.20 -4.96
C VAL A 96 -18.00 -1.01 -4.74
N PHE A 97 -17.96 -0.45 -3.55
CA PHE A 97 -18.77 0.69 -3.14
C PHE A 97 -17.98 1.99 -3.24
N LEU A 98 -18.60 3.01 -3.85
CA LEU A 98 -18.03 4.34 -4.07
C LEU A 98 -19.07 5.43 -3.77
N PRO A 99 -18.62 6.64 -3.40
CA PRO A 99 -19.51 7.80 -3.42
C PRO A 99 -20.06 8.07 -4.82
N ALA A 100 -21.27 8.64 -4.90
CA ALA A 100 -21.95 8.92 -6.17
C ALA A 100 -21.17 9.90 -7.06
N ASN A 101 -20.38 10.79 -6.46
CA ASN A 101 -19.51 11.76 -7.13
C ASN A 101 -18.13 11.20 -7.52
N ALA A 102 -17.90 9.90 -7.40
CA ALA A 102 -16.62 9.29 -7.77
C ALA A 102 -16.28 9.56 -9.26
N PRO A 103 -15.01 9.91 -9.57
CA PRO A 103 -14.61 10.16 -10.94
C PRO A 103 -14.92 8.98 -11.87
N ARG A 104 -15.51 9.26 -13.03
CA ARG A 104 -15.92 8.25 -14.01
C ARG A 104 -14.77 7.29 -14.39
N VAL A 105 -13.56 7.82 -14.51
CA VAL A 105 -12.37 7.00 -14.83
C VAL A 105 -12.10 5.94 -13.75
N LYS A 106 -12.32 6.23 -12.45
CA LYS A 106 -12.17 5.24 -11.36
C LYS A 106 -13.23 4.14 -11.48
N VAL A 107 -14.47 4.51 -11.78
CA VAL A 107 -15.59 3.57 -11.97
C VAL A 107 -15.33 2.64 -13.17
N GLU A 108 -14.92 3.21 -14.31
CA GLU A 108 -14.65 2.45 -15.54
C GLU A 108 -13.49 1.47 -15.37
N ARG A 109 -12.43 1.86 -14.66
CA ARG A 109 -11.30 0.97 -14.34
C ARG A 109 -11.71 -0.23 -13.50
N LEU A 110 -12.54 -0.04 -12.48
CA LEU A 110 -13.09 -1.11 -11.65
C LEU A 110 -13.97 -2.07 -12.46
N ARG A 111 -14.87 -1.54 -13.29
CA ARG A 111 -15.69 -2.33 -14.20
C ARG A 111 -14.84 -3.10 -15.22
N GLY A 112 -13.73 -2.54 -15.67
CA GLY A 112 -12.76 -3.20 -16.54
C GLY A 112 -12.13 -4.46 -15.92
N TYR A 113 -12.08 -4.52 -14.59
CA TYR A 113 -11.71 -5.74 -13.84
C TYR A 113 -12.91 -6.66 -13.53
N GLY A 114 -14.11 -6.33 -14.03
CA GLY A 114 -15.30 -7.15 -13.84
C GLY A 114 -16.03 -6.94 -12.52
N ALA A 115 -15.70 -5.89 -11.78
CA ALA A 115 -16.39 -5.57 -10.53
C ALA A 115 -17.77 -4.95 -10.79
N GLU A 116 -18.76 -5.36 -9.99
CA GLU A 116 -19.99 -4.59 -9.82
C GLU A 116 -19.66 -3.33 -9.01
N VAL A 117 -19.92 -2.15 -9.59
CA VAL A 117 -19.67 -0.87 -8.90
C VAL A 117 -20.99 -0.27 -8.46
N ARG A 118 -21.14 -0.09 -7.14
CA ARG A 118 -22.30 0.56 -6.50
C ARG A 118 -21.91 1.97 -6.06
N LEU A 119 -22.65 2.95 -6.56
CA LEU A 119 -22.48 4.36 -6.23
C LEU A 119 -23.52 4.73 -5.15
N VAL A 120 -23.04 5.10 -3.95
CA VAL A 120 -23.91 5.31 -2.79
C VAL A 120 -23.44 6.53 -2.00
N GLY A 121 -24.38 7.44 -1.71
CA GLY A 121 -24.12 8.67 -0.95
C GLY A 121 -23.13 9.60 -1.64
N ASP A 122 -22.77 10.68 -0.95
CA ASP A 122 -21.84 11.69 -1.48
C ASP A 122 -20.45 11.63 -0.82
N ARG A 123 -20.33 10.87 0.29
CA ARG A 123 -19.11 10.77 1.09
C ARG A 123 -18.64 9.33 1.23
N TYR A 124 -17.34 9.18 1.43
CA TYR A 124 -16.71 7.87 1.66
C TYR A 124 -17.37 7.09 2.82
N ALA A 125 -17.73 7.76 3.92
CA ALA A 125 -18.36 7.10 5.07
C ALA A 125 -19.71 6.46 4.73
N GLU A 126 -20.49 7.05 3.82
CA GLU A 126 -21.78 6.52 3.36
C GLU A 126 -21.58 5.29 2.46
N ALA A 127 -20.60 5.34 1.56
CA ALA A 127 -20.24 4.20 0.75
C ALA A 127 -19.67 3.04 1.59
N LEU A 128 -18.90 3.35 2.65
CA LEU A 128 -18.40 2.35 3.59
C LEU A 128 -19.53 1.67 4.36
N ALA A 129 -20.46 2.45 4.91
CA ALA A 129 -21.62 1.91 5.64
C ALA A 129 -22.47 0.98 4.76
N ALA A 130 -22.72 1.38 3.49
CA ALA A 130 -23.45 0.54 2.54
C ALA A 130 -22.66 -0.74 2.17
N CYS A 131 -21.33 -0.67 2.12
CA CYS A 131 -20.48 -1.85 1.91
C CYS A 131 -20.56 -2.84 3.09
N GLU A 132 -20.56 -2.33 4.32
CA GLU A 132 -20.70 -3.12 5.55
C GLU A 132 -22.09 -3.78 5.65
N GLU A 133 -23.15 -3.02 5.34
CA GLU A 133 -24.52 -3.55 5.28
C GLU A 133 -24.64 -4.67 4.24
N PHE A 134 -24.12 -4.44 3.04
CA PHE A 134 -24.09 -5.48 1.99
C PHE A 134 -23.34 -6.73 2.42
N ALA A 135 -22.21 -6.58 3.09
CA ALA A 135 -21.45 -7.71 3.60
C ALA A 135 -22.24 -8.51 4.64
N ALA A 136 -22.92 -7.80 5.56
CA ALA A 136 -23.74 -8.41 6.61
C ALA A 136 -24.96 -9.16 6.04
N GLU A 137 -25.63 -8.61 5.03
CA GLU A 137 -26.85 -9.18 4.44
C GLU A 137 -26.53 -10.33 3.47
N SER A 138 -25.52 -10.17 2.60
CA SER A 138 -25.20 -11.15 1.55
C SER A 138 -24.22 -12.23 2.01
N GLY A 139 -23.52 -12.01 3.13
CA GLY A 139 -22.40 -12.84 3.56
C GLY A 139 -21.15 -12.65 2.71
N ALA A 140 -21.05 -11.59 1.89
CA ALA A 140 -19.86 -11.29 1.11
C ALA A 140 -18.64 -11.09 2.02
N LEU A 141 -17.48 -11.57 1.57
CA LEU A 141 -16.23 -11.40 2.28
C LEU A 141 -15.81 -9.92 2.26
N SER A 142 -15.74 -9.29 3.42
CA SER A 142 -15.29 -7.90 3.53
C SER A 142 -13.78 -7.81 3.42
N SER A 143 -13.27 -7.10 2.40
CA SER A 143 -11.85 -6.79 2.23
C SER A 143 -11.53 -5.41 2.78
N HIS A 144 -10.29 -5.21 3.23
CA HIS A 144 -9.82 -3.93 3.75
C HIS A 144 -8.64 -3.39 2.94
N ALA A 145 -8.48 -2.05 2.92
CA ALA A 145 -7.42 -1.42 2.13
C ALA A 145 -6.00 -1.67 2.69
N TYR A 146 -5.87 -1.91 4.01
CA TYR A 146 -4.57 -2.08 4.69
C TYR A 146 -4.66 -2.81 6.04
N ASP A 147 -5.78 -2.71 6.77
CA ASP A 147 -5.91 -3.18 8.15
C ASP A 147 -6.45 -4.62 8.20
N HIS A 148 -5.62 -5.54 7.73
CA HIS A 148 -5.89 -6.98 7.80
C HIS A 148 -4.55 -7.74 7.72
N PRO A 149 -4.28 -8.73 8.60
CA PRO A 149 -2.99 -9.45 8.63
C PRO A 149 -2.63 -10.11 7.30
N LEU A 150 -3.59 -10.72 6.59
CA LEU A 150 -3.34 -11.30 5.26
C LEU A 150 -2.97 -10.24 4.21
N ILE A 151 -3.55 -9.05 4.28
CA ILE A 151 -3.21 -7.94 3.37
C ILE A 151 -1.78 -7.47 3.66
N ALA A 152 -1.44 -7.26 4.92
CA ALA A 152 -0.10 -6.82 5.34
C ALA A 152 0.96 -7.90 5.05
N ALA A 153 0.68 -9.18 5.34
CA ALA A 153 1.58 -10.28 5.03
C ALA A 153 1.87 -10.40 3.53
N GLY A 154 0.83 -10.27 2.69
CA GLY A 154 1.01 -10.25 1.23
C GLY A 154 1.89 -9.08 0.76
N ALA A 155 1.70 -7.88 1.31
CA ALA A 155 2.56 -6.73 1.01
C ALA A 155 4.00 -6.92 1.52
N GLY A 156 4.21 -7.59 2.65
CA GLY A 156 5.51 -7.88 3.23
C GLY A 156 6.41 -8.78 2.39
N THR A 157 5.84 -9.58 1.48
CA THR A 157 6.60 -10.44 0.55
C THR A 157 7.58 -9.64 -0.32
N LEU A 158 7.30 -8.36 -0.51
CA LEU A 158 8.11 -7.44 -1.29
C LEU A 158 9.55 -7.33 -0.75
N LEU A 159 9.75 -7.34 0.58
CA LEU A 159 11.08 -7.20 1.15
C LEU A 159 11.99 -8.38 0.80
N ASP A 160 11.50 -9.60 0.84
CA ASP A 160 12.30 -10.78 0.52
C ASP A 160 12.72 -10.78 -0.96
N GLU A 161 11.86 -10.33 -1.85
CA GLU A 161 12.19 -10.15 -3.27
C GLU A 161 13.22 -9.04 -3.48
N ILE A 162 13.10 -7.89 -2.78
CA ILE A 162 14.10 -6.81 -2.85
C ILE A 162 15.47 -7.33 -2.36
N ARG A 163 15.50 -8.06 -1.24
CA ARG A 163 16.74 -8.63 -0.71
C ARG A 163 17.37 -9.66 -1.65
N ALA A 164 16.56 -10.46 -2.31
CA ALA A 164 17.06 -11.41 -3.32
C ALA A 164 17.68 -10.69 -4.53
N ALA A 165 17.08 -9.58 -4.96
CA ALA A 165 17.59 -8.76 -6.07
C ALA A 165 18.76 -7.84 -5.67
N LEU A 166 18.85 -7.45 -4.39
CA LEU A 166 19.89 -6.58 -3.82
C LEU A 166 20.53 -7.23 -2.59
N PRO A 167 21.45 -8.19 -2.78
CA PRO A 167 22.18 -8.80 -1.66
C PRO A 167 22.93 -7.74 -0.84
N GLY A 168 22.88 -7.86 0.49
CA GLY A 168 23.48 -6.87 1.40
C GLY A 168 22.64 -5.63 1.63
N LEU A 169 21.36 -5.63 1.25
CA LEU A 169 20.41 -4.57 1.64
C LEU A 169 20.48 -4.32 3.15
N ASP A 170 20.76 -3.09 3.54
CA ASP A 170 20.80 -2.69 4.95
C ASP A 170 19.61 -1.81 5.35
N THR A 171 19.03 -1.07 4.41
CA THR A 171 17.95 -0.13 4.69
C THR A 171 16.87 -0.16 3.60
N VAL A 172 15.62 -0.17 4.01
CA VAL A 172 14.46 0.00 3.13
C VAL A 172 13.66 1.23 3.52
N VAL A 173 13.33 2.07 2.53
CA VAL A 173 12.52 3.28 2.70
C VAL A 173 11.13 3.04 2.15
N VAL A 174 10.11 3.26 2.96
CA VAL A 174 8.72 2.95 2.62
C VAL A 174 7.77 4.07 3.04
N ALA A 175 6.88 4.46 2.15
CA ALA A 175 5.82 5.42 2.45
C ALA A 175 4.70 4.77 3.28
N VAL A 176 4.15 5.52 4.23
CA VAL A 176 3.09 5.06 5.14
C VAL A 176 1.82 5.89 4.98
N GLY A 177 0.72 5.20 4.69
CA GLY A 177 -0.64 5.72 4.87
C GLY A 177 -1.29 4.98 6.03
N GLY A 178 -2.20 4.05 5.78
CA GLY A 178 -2.80 3.19 6.83
C GLY A 178 -1.88 2.10 7.40
N GLY A 179 -0.67 1.94 6.85
CA GLY A 179 0.40 1.12 7.43
C GLY A 179 0.50 -0.32 6.93
N GLY A 180 -0.39 -0.83 6.07
CA GLY A 180 -0.36 -2.24 5.67
C GLY A 180 0.91 -2.65 4.92
N LEU A 181 1.41 -1.82 3.99
CA LEU A 181 2.70 -2.06 3.32
C LEU A 181 3.85 -2.00 4.33
N PHE A 182 3.90 -0.94 5.10
CA PHE A 182 4.93 -0.73 6.10
C PHE A 182 4.98 -1.86 7.13
N ALA A 183 3.84 -2.26 7.69
CA ALA A 183 3.76 -3.33 8.69
C ALA A 183 4.30 -4.67 8.15
N GLY A 184 3.91 -5.03 6.93
CA GLY A 184 4.41 -6.24 6.27
C GLY A 184 5.90 -6.18 6.00
N VAL A 185 6.39 -5.07 5.43
CA VAL A 185 7.82 -4.85 5.15
C VAL A 185 8.64 -4.84 6.44
N ALA A 186 8.19 -4.13 7.49
CA ALA A 186 8.89 -4.05 8.76
C ALA A 186 8.94 -5.40 9.49
N THR A 187 7.88 -6.20 9.38
CA THR A 187 7.84 -7.57 9.92
C THR A 187 8.93 -8.45 9.27
N ALA A 188 9.05 -8.42 7.94
CA ALA A 188 10.09 -9.15 7.25
C ALA A 188 11.49 -8.55 7.51
N ALA A 189 11.61 -7.21 7.56
CA ALA A 189 12.86 -6.51 7.80
C ALA A 189 13.49 -6.87 9.16
N ARG A 190 12.67 -7.01 10.20
CA ARG A 190 13.12 -7.44 11.54
C ARG A 190 13.83 -8.78 11.51
N GLU A 191 13.30 -9.75 10.78
CA GLU A 191 13.90 -11.09 10.67
C GLU A 191 15.29 -11.04 10.03
N HIS A 192 15.51 -10.10 9.14
CA HIS A 192 16.73 -9.99 8.36
C HIS A 192 17.70 -8.91 8.84
N GLY A 193 17.40 -8.22 9.95
CA GLY A 193 18.23 -7.13 10.46
C GLY A 193 18.28 -5.90 9.54
N VAL A 194 17.30 -5.74 8.64
CA VAL A 194 17.21 -4.58 7.74
C VAL A 194 16.57 -3.41 8.49
N HIS A 195 17.15 -2.22 8.37
CA HIS A 195 16.57 -0.99 8.90
C HIS A 195 15.41 -0.51 8.03
N VAL A 196 14.34 0.00 8.66
CA VAL A 196 13.16 0.51 7.95
C VAL A 196 12.99 1.98 8.24
N VAL A 197 12.97 2.79 7.18
CA VAL A 197 12.61 4.21 7.25
C VAL A 197 11.16 4.35 6.81
N ALA A 198 10.29 4.62 7.77
CA ALA A 198 8.86 4.85 7.56
C ALA A 198 8.62 6.33 7.27
N VAL A 199 8.16 6.67 6.08
CA VAL A 199 8.02 8.06 5.64
C VAL A 199 6.56 8.46 5.49
N GLU A 200 6.18 9.56 6.11
CA GLU A 200 4.84 10.14 6.01
C GLU A 200 4.90 11.63 5.62
N PRO A 201 3.85 12.14 4.95
CA PRO A 201 3.69 13.59 4.80
C PRO A 201 3.45 14.25 6.17
N GLU A 202 3.99 15.45 6.40
CA GLU A 202 3.77 16.22 7.65
C GLU A 202 2.28 16.41 7.98
N ASN A 203 1.45 16.58 6.94
CA ASN A 203 0.02 16.84 7.07
C ASN A 203 -0.86 15.58 6.88
N SER A 204 -0.25 14.38 6.85
CA SER A 204 -0.94 13.08 6.82
C SER A 204 -0.08 12.04 7.53
N ARG A 205 0.09 12.19 8.88
CA ARG A 205 1.10 11.52 9.69
C ARG A 205 0.51 10.60 10.76
N ALA A 206 -0.34 9.68 10.35
CA ALA A 206 -1.08 8.81 11.25
C ALA A 206 -0.17 7.89 12.09
N LEU A 207 0.93 7.39 11.52
CA LEU A 207 1.91 6.55 12.22
C LEU A 207 2.72 7.37 13.23
N ASN A 208 3.23 8.52 12.84
CA ASN A 208 4.00 9.42 13.71
C ASN A 208 3.15 9.87 14.91
N ALA A 209 1.89 10.24 14.68
CA ALA A 209 0.96 10.61 15.73
C ALA A 209 0.65 9.43 16.67
N ALA A 210 0.48 8.22 16.14
CA ALA A 210 0.25 7.01 16.95
C ALA A 210 1.48 6.66 17.81
N LEU A 211 2.70 6.79 17.26
CA LEU A 211 3.95 6.62 18.01
C LEU A 211 4.05 7.61 19.16
N ALA A 212 3.78 8.90 18.91
CA ALA A 212 3.81 9.94 19.93
C ALA A 212 2.77 9.71 21.04
N ALA A 213 1.57 9.19 20.66
CA ALA A 213 0.50 8.89 21.60
C ALA A 213 0.64 7.53 22.31
N GLY A 214 1.53 6.64 21.85
CA GLY A 214 1.64 5.26 22.32
C GLY A 214 0.43 4.37 22.00
N ARG A 215 -0.50 4.84 21.18
CA ARG A 215 -1.72 4.15 20.75
C ARG A 215 -2.20 4.66 19.39
N VAL A 216 -3.03 3.88 18.72
CA VAL A 216 -3.69 4.33 17.49
C VAL A 216 -4.57 5.55 17.78
N VAL A 217 -4.43 6.59 16.98
CA VAL A 217 -5.18 7.86 17.05
C VAL A 217 -5.63 8.29 15.67
N ASP A 218 -6.69 9.11 15.63
CA ASP A 218 -7.12 9.75 14.39
C ASP A 218 -6.38 11.05 14.14
N VAL A 219 -6.07 11.30 12.86
CA VAL A 219 -5.43 12.53 12.39
C VAL A 219 -6.23 13.16 11.26
N ALA A 220 -6.08 14.47 11.08
CA ALA A 220 -6.49 15.13 9.85
C ALA A 220 -5.57 14.72 8.68
N VAL A 221 -6.11 14.79 7.47
CA VAL A 221 -5.39 14.52 6.23
C VAL A 221 -5.52 15.75 5.33
N ASP A 222 -4.39 16.41 5.08
CA ASP A 222 -4.31 17.57 4.18
C ASP A 222 -2.95 17.60 3.50
N SER A 223 -2.74 16.69 2.52
CA SER A 223 -1.48 16.53 1.80
C SER A 223 -1.72 16.24 0.33
N VAL A 224 -0.78 16.63 -0.52
CA VAL A 224 -0.72 16.26 -1.95
C VAL A 224 -0.71 14.74 -2.16
N ALA A 225 -0.29 13.96 -1.16
CA ALA A 225 -0.30 12.51 -1.17
C ALA A 225 -1.61 11.90 -0.62
N GLY A 226 -2.62 12.71 -0.26
CA GLY A 226 -3.86 12.27 0.40
C GLY A 226 -4.67 11.23 -0.39
N ASP A 227 -4.60 11.22 -1.74
CA ASP A 227 -5.32 10.23 -2.56
C ASP A 227 -4.82 8.79 -2.32
N SER A 228 -3.56 8.60 -1.97
CA SER A 228 -2.95 7.28 -1.72
C SER A 228 -2.47 7.04 -0.28
N LEU A 229 -2.14 8.09 0.46
CA LEU A 229 -1.70 8.03 1.87
C LEU A 229 -2.71 8.68 2.84
N GLY A 230 -3.96 8.89 2.42
CA GLY A 230 -4.98 9.61 3.17
C GLY A 230 -5.70 8.80 4.25
N ALA A 231 -5.05 7.84 4.88
CA ALA A 231 -5.64 7.13 6.02
C ALA A 231 -5.63 8.04 7.27
N THR A 232 -6.79 8.20 7.90
CA THR A 232 -6.92 8.99 9.13
C THR A 232 -6.35 8.29 10.36
N ARG A 233 -6.06 7.00 10.26
CA ARG A 233 -5.41 6.18 11.31
C ARG A 233 -4.60 5.05 10.72
N VAL A 234 -3.60 4.59 11.45
CA VAL A 234 -2.84 3.37 11.13
C VAL A 234 -3.48 2.14 11.74
N SER A 235 -3.13 0.95 11.22
CA SER A 235 -3.45 -0.32 11.86
C SER A 235 -2.66 -0.52 13.17
N ALA A 236 -3.18 -1.39 14.05
CA ALA A 236 -2.47 -1.80 15.26
C ALA A 236 -1.14 -2.49 14.93
N ASP A 237 -1.11 -3.32 13.86
CA ASP A 237 0.11 -3.99 13.39
C ASP A 237 1.17 -2.98 12.93
N ALA A 238 0.77 -1.88 12.29
CA ALA A 238 1.70 -0.83 11.89
C ALA A 238 2.31 -0.11 13.11
N LEU A 239 1.50 0.22 14.12
CA LEU A 239 2.03 0.81 15.35
C LEU A 239 3.00 -0.15 16.05
N ALA A 240 2.65 -1.43 16.20
CA ALA A 240 3.51 -2.44 16.80
C ALA A 240 4.83 -2.62 16.01
N ALA A 241 4.77 -2.58 14.69
CA ALA A 241 5.95 -2.62 13.83
C ALA A 241 6.83 -1.38 14.00
N ALA A 242 6.24 -0.20 14.12
CA ALA A 242 6.97 1.06 14.25
C ALA A 242 7.68 1.22 15.61
N GLN A 243 7.26 0.49 16.64
CA GLN A 243 7.90 0.46 17.96
C GLN A 243 9.15 -0.43 18.00
N GLN A 244 9.50 -1.10 16.88
CA GLN A 244 10.70 -1.93 16.79
C GLN A 244 11.96 -1.06 16.68
N LYS A 245 13.09 -1.57 17.22
CA LYS A 245 14.38 -0.84 17.27
C LYS A 245 14.99 -0.54 15.89
N ASN A 246 14.63 -1.33 14.88
CA ASN A 246 15.11 -1.18 13.51
C ASN A 246 14.20 -0.30 12.64
N VAL A 247 13.34 0.51 13.24
CA VAL A 247 12.42 1.41 12.53
C VAL A 247 12.66 2.87 12.93
N THR A 248 12.70 3.75 11.93
CA THR A 248 12.73 5.20 12.10
C THR A 248 11.56 5.83 11.38
N SER A 249 10.79 6.68 12.05
CA SER A 249 9.72 7.48 11.44
C SER A 249 10.27 8.83 11.00
N VAL A 250 10.01 9.20 9.74
CA VAL A 250 10.45 10.44 9.10
C VAL A 250 9.24 11.15 8.52
N LEU A 251 9.18 12.47 8.69
CA LEU A 251 8.17 13.32 8.08
C LEU A 251 8.81 14.13 6.94
N VAL A 252 8.07 14.29 5.85
CA VAL A 252 8.44 15.11 4.69
C VAL A 252 7.32 16.08 4.33
N SER A 253 7.67 17.25 3.86
CA SER A 253 6.70 18.26 3.44
C SER A 253 6.12 17.96 2.05
N ASP A 254 4.95 18.53 1.74
CA ASP A 254 4.34 18.43 0.41
C ASP A 254 5.23 19.03 -0.69
N VAL A 255 6.04 20.02 -0.35
CA VAL A 255 7.03 20.62 -1.27
C VAL A 255 8.12 19.60 -1.63
N GLU A 256 8.66 18.89 -0.63
CA GLU A 256 9.66 17.83 -0.86
C GLU A 256 9.08 16.66 -1.64
N ILE A 257 7.84 16.26 -1.37
CA ILE A 257 7.15 15.20 -2.11
C ILE A 257 6.99 15.58 -3.58
N THR A 258 6.55 16.80 -3.85
CA THR A 258 6.36 17.32 -5.20
C THR A 258 7.70 17.42 -5.94
N ALA A 259 8.75 17.91 -5.27
CA ALA A 259 10.10 17.98 -5.83
C ALA A 259 10.67 16.58 -6.12
N ALA A 260 10.47 15.60 -5.22
CA ALA A 260 10.91 14.23 -5.42
C ALA A 260 10.18 13.57 -6.61
N ARG A 261 8.86 13.78 -6.74
CA ARG A 261 8.08 13.27 -7.87
C ARG A 261 8.55 13.84 -9.20
N ARG A 262 8.89 15.14 -9.25
CA ARG A 262 9.45 15.79 -10.43
C ARG A 262 10.84 15.26 -10.76
N ALA A 263 11.72 15.09 -9.79
CA ALA A 263 13.04 14.51 -9.99
C ALA A 263 13.00 13.07 -10.51
N LEU A 264 12.09 12.23 -9.99
CA LEU A 264 11.87 10.89 -10.54
C LEU A 264 11.55 10.92 -12.04
N TRP A 265 10.75 11.90 -12.48
CA TRP A 265 10.47 12.09 -13.90
C TRP A 265 11.68 12.65 -14.68
N GLU A 266 12.30 13.71 -14.20
CA GLU A 266 13.36 14.40 -14.93
C GLU A 266 14.64 13.58 -15.04
N GLU A 267 15.03 12.88 -13.97
CA GLU A 267 16.30 12.15 -13.90
C GLU A 267 16.16 10.69 -14.37
N HIS A 268 15.00 10.05 -14.10
CA HIS A 268 14.81 8.61 -14.32
C HIS A 268 13.68 8.26 -15.29
N ARG A 269 12.88 9.24 -15.75
CA ARG A 269 11.65 9.02 -16.54
C ARG A 269 10.63 8.11 -15.82
N ILE A 270 10.62 8.16 -14.52
CA ILE A 270 9.69 7.42 -13.67
C ILE A 270 8.49 8.30 -13.31
N VAL A 271 7.29 7.80 -13.63
CA VAL A 271 6.01 8.42 -13.25
C VAL A 271 5.42 7.62 -12.10
N VAL A 272 5.22 8.27 -10.95
CA VAL A 272 4.58 7.67 -9.76
C VAL A 272 3.58 8.63 -9.15
N GLU A 273 2.66 8.09 -8.35
CA GLU A 273 1.76 8.89 -7.50
C GLU A 273 2.53 9.60 -6.37
N ALA A 274 1.98 10.68 -5.83
CA ALA A 274 2.62 11.44 -4.74
C ALA A 274 2.93 10.56 -3.52
N GLY A 275 2.07 9.60 -3.21
CA GLY A 275 2.32 8.65 -2.13
C GLY A 275 3.56 7.78 -2.32
N ALA A 276 3.87 7.38 -3.54
CA ALA A 276 5.12 6.65 -3.82
C ALA A 276 6.34 7.58 -3.79
N ALA A 277 6.19 8.83 -4.28
CA ALA A 277 7.24 9.84 -4.22
C ALA A 277 7.59 10.26 -2.78
N THR A 278 6.67 10.12 -1.83
CA THR A 278 6.89 10.39 -0.40
C THR A 278 8.10 9.60 0.14
N ALA A 279 8.24 8.32 -0.23
CA ALA A 279 9.41 7.54 0.16
C ALA A 279 10.71 8.11 -0.42
N SER A 280 10.70 8.54 -1.70
CA SER A 280 11.87 9.14 -2.36
C SER A 280 12.22 10.53 -1.80
N ALA A 281 11.25 11.27 -1.27
CA ALA A 281 11.50 12.59 -0.65
C ALA A 281 12.44 12.49 0.55
N ALA A 282 12.38 11.40 1.32
CA ALA A 282 13.26 11.19 2.47
C ALA A 282 14.76 11.10 2.11
N LEU A 283 15.11 10.77 0.87
CA LEU A 283 16.50 10.74 0.42
C LEU A 283 17.15 12.15 0.40
N ARG A 284 16.34 13.20 0.22
CA ARG A 284 16.80 14.59 0.08
C ARG A 284 16.83 15.35 1.41
N GLY A 285 15.97 14.95 2.36
CA GLY A 285 15.83 15.60 3.66
C GLY A 285 16.55 14.90 4.83
N ALA A 286 17.11 13.72 4.61
CA ALA A 286 17.77 12.97 5.68
C ALA A 286 19.05 13.65 6.15
N PRO A 287 19.17 13.93 7.46
CA PRO A 287 20.36 14.60 8.03
C PRO A 287 21.62 13.70 8.05
N GLN A 288 21.50 12.43 7.73
CA GLN A 288 22.55 11.40 7.71
C GLN A 288 22.31 10.45 6.52
N PRO A 289 23.33 9.79 5.99
CA PRO A 289 23.14 8.67 5.07
C PRO A 289 22.20 7.64 5.70
N LEU A 290 21.16 7.22 4.97
CA LEU A 290 20.17 6.25 5.46
C LEU A 290 20.76 4.85 5.61
N GLY A 291 21.90 4.58 4.95
CA GLY A 291 22.61 3.30 4.92
C GLY A 291 23.62 3.28 3.78
N GLU A 292 24.29 2.13 3.57
CA GLU A 292 25.23 1.92 2.46
C GLU A 292 24.52 1.29 1.24
N ARG A 293 23.49 0.49 1.48
CA ARG A 293 22.70 -0.21 0.44
C ARG A 293 21.20 -0.03 0.72
N VAL A 294 20.67 1.06 0.20
CA VAL A 294 19.30 1.55 0.47
C VAL A 294 18.37 1.22 -0.68
N ALA A 295 17.24 0.56 -0.39
CA ALA A 295 16.15 0.41 -1.35
C ALA A 295 14.97 1.32 -1.02
N VAL A 296 14.51 2.11 -1.98
CA VAL A 296 13.32 2.95 -1.87
C VAL A 296 12.16 2.29 -2.61
N ILE A 297 11.06 2.03 -1.94
CA ILE A 297 9.89 1.39 -2.55
C ILE A 297 9.05 2.44 -3.27
N LEU A 298 9.00 2.37 -4.59
CA LEU A 298 8.08 3.13 -5.42
C LEU A 298 6.78 2.34 -5.60
N CYS A 299 5.84 2.54 -4.68
CA CYS A 299 4.75 1.61 -4.40
C CYS A 299 3.52 1.71 -5.33
N GLY A 300 3.39 2.79 -6.13
CA GLY A 300 2.22 2.97 -7.00
C GLY A 300 2.38 4.10 -8.02
N ALA A 301 1.67 3.96 -9.15
CA ALA A 301 1.68 4.91 -10.26
C ALA A 301 0.27 5.19 -10.84
N ASN A 302 -0.79 5.01 -10.07
CA ASN A 302 -2.17 5.30 -10.52
C ASN A 302 -2.46 6.82 -10.47
N THR A 303 -1.75 7.59 -11.29
CA THR A 303 -1.81 9.06 -11.35
C THR A 303 -1.91 9.55 -12.79
N ASP A 304 -2.32 10.79 -12.98
CA ASP A 304 -2.18 11.49 -14.24
C ASP A 304 -0.75 12.07 -14.34
N PRO A 305 0.00 11.75 -15.40
CA PRO A 305 1.35 12.32 -15.61
C PRO A 305 1.34 13.74 -16.17
N GLY A 306 0.19 14.29 -16.54
CA GLY A 306 0.07 15.58 -17.23
C GLY A 306 0.72 16.75 -16.49
N ASP A 307 0.68 16.74 -15.16
CA ASP A 307 1.31 17.75 -14.30
C ASP A 307 2.85 17.68 -14.27
N LEU A 308 3.44 16.57 -14.69
CA LEU A 308 4.90 16.40 -14.74
C LEU A 308 5.52 16.95 -16.02
N VAL A 309 4.76 17.02 -17.12
CA VAL A 309 5.23 17.49 -18.42
C VAL A 309 4.90 18.95 -18.67
N THR A 310 4.01 19.55 -17.88
CA THR A 310 3.70 20.97 -17.96
C THR A 310 4.76 21.75 -17.15
N PRO A 311 5.46 22.75 -17.73
CA PRO A 311 6.37 23.60 -16.96
C PRO A 311 5.63 24.23 -15.78
N ALA A 312 6.30 24.30 -14.61
CA ALA A 312 5.78 25.10 -13.51
C ALA A 312 5.70 26.56 -13.96
N ALA A 313 4.51 27.15 -13.86
CA ALA A 313 4.26 28.55 -14.20
C ALA A 313 5.01 29.51 -13.27
#